data_6d0bd1921d2e6544216a76732d058b48
#
_entry.id   6d0bd1921d2e6544216a76732d058b48
#
_cell.length_a   1.000
_cell.length_b   1.000
_cell.length_c   1.000
_cell.angle_alpha   90.00
_cell.angle_beta   90.00
_cell.angle_gamma   90.00
#
_symmetry.space_group_name_H-M   'P 1'
#
loop_
_entity.id
_entity.type
_entity.pdbx_description
1 polymer ?
#
loop_
_entity_poly.entity_id
_entity_poly.type
_entity_poly.pdbx_seq_one_letter_code
_entity_poly.pdbx_strand_id
1 'polypeptide(L)'
;MKSVSSCIAIAIAFSIAPHSFAADQTQPVRMGCGLMTFDTVPGWGLRPDGQSALGPTHGAVVIDKAGNIYTSANKGVVVFSPDGKVIQSYLGENYSNIHDMEIREEGDVEFIYGARNANAEGLKFNAHSGEIVLKLPFPDESGLKLEKFSPTAITVAPNGDIFLSDGYASNHIFKFDKSGKYLMHFGSKGNDLQQFNTAHGMTLDTRYEPPRLLICDRNHQPKGRLLHYDLDGNFVEEVVTGLGMPTSAAVQGDYVSVPDLHGRLVILDKSNTIVSVLGHNSDPSKRVNFNVPQDQWVEGVFSG
;
A
#
# COMPACT_ATOMS: atom_id res chain seq x y z
N MET A 1 -7.51 78.48 32.47
CA MET A 1 -6.43 77.49 32.48
C MET A 1 -7.06 76.10 32.57
N LYS A 2 -7.12 75.44 31.47
CA LYS A 2 -7.69 74.05 31.39
C LYS A 2 -6.51 73.10 31.17
N SER A 3 -6.31 72.19 32.17
CA SER A 3 -5.33 71.12 32.10
C SER A 3 -5.83 70.00 31.18
N VAL A 4 -5.05 69.63 30.19
CA VAL A 4 -5.29 68.46 29.31
C VAL A 4 -4.39 67.35 29.82
N SER A 5 -5.00 66.31 30.42
CA SER A 5 -4.33 65.08 30.79
C SER A 5 -4.29 64.14 29.53
N SER A 6 -3.08 63.88 29.03
CA SER A 6 -2.84 62.86 27.99
C SER A 6 -2.74 61.49 28.63
N CYS A 7 -3.70 60.61 28.36
CA CYS A 7 -3.56 59.19 28.64
C CYS A 7 -2.76 58.51 27.52
N ILE A 8 -1.59 58.02 27.85
CA ILE A 8 -0.80 57.14 26.97
C ILE A 8 -1.32 55.72 27.18
N ALA A 9 -1.98 55.15 26.16
CA ALA A 9 -2.34 53.77 26.13
C ALA A 9 -1.15 52.96 25.56
N ILE A 10 -0.53 52.15 26.40
CA ILE A 10 0.49 51.17 25.96
C ILE A 10 -0.24 49.91 25.49
N ALA A 11 -0.28 49.71 24.20
CA ALA A 11 -0.76 48.45 23.61
C ALA A 11 0.38 47.41 23.68
N ILE A 12 0.27 46.45 24.58
CA ILE A 12 1.15 45.27 24.60
C ILE A 12 0.61 44.30 23.56
N ALA A 13 1.25 44.22 22.42
CA ALA A 13 1.00 43.21 21.42
C ALA A 13 1.63 41.89 21.89
N PHE A 14 0.86 40.96 22.39
CA PHE A 14 1.28 39.57 22.53
C PHE A 14 1.33 38.93 21.13
N SER A 15 2.51 38.79 20.57
CA SER A 15 2.73 37.93 19.42
C SER A 15 2.70 36.49 19.93
N ILE A 16 1.56 35.83 19.79
CA ILE A 16 1.50 34.39 19.92
C ILE A 16 2.13 33.83 18.63
N ALA A 17 3.42 33.53 18.68
CA ALA A 17 4.01 32.70 17.65
C ALA A 17 3.29 31.32 17.68
N PRO A 18 2.84 30.80 16.55
CA PRO A 18 2.35 29.45 16.53
C PRO A 18 3.50 28.53 16.91
N HIS A 19 3.44 27.97 18.12
CA HIS A 19 4.31 26.84 18.44
C HIS A 19 3.81 25.69 17.59
N SER A 20 4.47 25.45 16.46
CA SER A 20 4.41 24.14 15.82
C SER A 20 5.05 23.19 16.83
N PHE A 21 4.25 22.44 17.53
CA PHE A 21 4.70 21.23 18.20
C PHE A 21 5.13 20.26 17.10
N ALA A 22 6.35 20.41 16.60
CA ALA A 22 7.02 19.27 15.99
C ALA A 22 7.13 18.25 17.11
N ALA A 23 6.37 17.17 17.02
CA ALA A 23 6.50 16.09 17.98
C ALA A 23 7.94 15.64 18.01
N ASP A 24 8.43 15.33 19.19
CA ASP A 24 9.73 14.71 19.37
C ASP A 24 9.73 13.34 18.70
N GLN A 25 10.11 13.29 17.41
CA GLN A 25 10.18 12.06 16.61
C GLN A 25 11.25 11.07 17.12
N THR A 26 11.88 11.37 18.25
CA THR A 26 12.88 10.51 18.89
C THR A 26 12.25 9.43 19.78
N GLN A 27 10.97 9.54 20.12
CA GLN A 27 10.29 8.60 20.99
C GLN A 27 9.33 7.69 20.19
N PRO A 28 9.33 6.36 20.49
CA PRO A 28 8.35 5.46 19.90
C PRO A 28 6.91 5.86 20.24
N VAL A 29 6.02 5.76 19.27
CA VAL A 29 4.58 5.93 19.47
C VAL A 29 3.92 4.56 19.45
N ARG A 30 3.22 4.20 20.54
CA ARG A 30 2.48 2.94 20.61
C ARG A 30 1.10 3.09 20.01
N MET A 31 0.75 2.15 19.12
CA MET A 31 -0.53 2.12 18.40
C MET A 31 -1.14 0.73 18.43
N GLY A 32 -2.46 0.64 18.19
CA GLY A 32 -3.20 -0.61 18.23
C GLY A 32 -3.98 -0.77 19.53
N CYS A 33 -4.55 -1.95 19.75
CA CYS A 33 -5.36 -2.25 20.92
C CYS A 33 -5.16 -3.70 21.39
N GLY A 34 -5.54 -3.97 22.65
CA GLY A 34 -5.45 -5.30 23.24
C GLY A 34 -4.03 -5.87 23.20
N LEU A 35 -3.90 -7.09 22.70
CA LEU A 35 -2.61 -7.78 22.55
C LEU A 35 -1.88 -7.44 21.25
N MET A 36 -2.53 -6.73 20.34
CA MET A 36 -1.98 -6.34 19.02
C MET A 36 -1.59 -4.86 19.04
N THR A 37 -0.53 -4.55 19.78
CA THR A 37 0.05 -3.20 19.84
C THR A 37 1.44 -3.19 19.21
N PHE A 38 1.79 -2.08 18.58
CA PHE A 38 3.05 -1.89 17.88
C PHE A 38 3.66 -0.54 18.25
N ASP A 39 4.95 -0.48 18.35
CA ASP A 39 5.68 0.75 18.54
C ASP A 39 6.32 1.19 17.22
N THR A 40 6.22 2.45 16.88
CA THR A 40 6.99 3.02 15.76
C THR A 40 8.49 2.92 16.06
N VAL A 41 9.30 2.85 15.01
CA VAL A 41 10.76 2.90 15.10
C VAL A 41 11.23 4.29 14.64
N PRO A 42 11.47 5.23 15.56
CA PRO A 42 11.86 6.58 15.20
C PRO A 42 13.14 6.61 14.36
N GLY A 43 13.16 7.44 13.33
CA GLY A 43 14.33 7.63 12.49
C GLY A 43 14.62 6.50 11.50
N TRP A 44 13.83 5.42 11.49
CA TRP A 44 14.00 4.34 10.52
C TRP A 44 13.76 4.85 9.09
N GLY A 45 14.66 4.50 8.16
CA GLY A 45 14.55 4.88 6.74
C GLY A 45 14.85 6.36 6.44
N LEU A 46 15.37 7.10 7.43
CA LEU A 46 15.82 8.47 7.21
C LEU A 46 17.29 8.51 6.75
N ARG A 47 17.60 9.49 5.90
CA ARG A 47 18.96 9.85 5.55
C ARG A 47 19.65 10.57 6.71
N PRO A 48 20.99 10.71 6.69
CA PRO A 48 21.71 11.46 7.72
C PRO A 48 21.27 12.91 7.91
N ASP A 49 20.64 13.50 6.90
CA ASP A 49 20.07 14.86 6.95
C ASP A 49 18.66 14.89 7.57
N GLY A 50 18.15 13.74 8.06
CA GLY A 50 16.83 13.61 8.65
C GLY A 50 15.67 13.55 7.64
N GLN A 51 15.95 13.57 6.34
CA GLN A 51 14.91 13.49 5.31
C GLN A 51 14.63 12.04 4.89
N SER A 52 13.41 11.77 4.43
CA SER A 52 13.06 10.48 3.87
C SER A 52 13.94 10.11 2.67
N ALA A 53 14.43 8.89 2.63
CA ALA A 53 15.15 8.35 1.48
C ALA A 53 14.22 8.07 0.27
N LEU A 54 12.91 7.96 0.50
CA LEU A 54 11.94 7.52 -0.51
C LEU A 54 11.41 8.67 -1.37
N GLY A 55 11.18 9.85 -0.75
CA GLY A 55 10.38 10.90 -1.38
C GLY A 55 8.91 10.48 -1.53
N PRO A 56 8.14 11.13 -2.40
CA PRO A 56 6.78 10.70 -2.70
C PRO A 56 6.77 9.27 -3.27
N THR A 57 5.95 8.40 -2.71
CA THR A 57 5.84 7.00 -3.15
C THR A 57 4.40 6.51 -3.07
N HIS A 58 4.05 5.54 -3.89
CA HIS A 58 2.80 4.76 -3.82
C HIS A 58 3.03 3.38 -3.19
N GLY A 59 4.12 3.16 -2.57
CA GLY A 59 4.63 2.18 -1.68
C GLY A 59 4.09 0.77 -1.69
N ALA A 60 4.71 -0.11 -2.48
CA ALA A 60 4.74 -1.52 -2.13
C ALA A 60 5.97 -1.81 -1.25
N VAL A 61 5.87 -2.77 -0.35
CA VAL A 61 6.95 -3.20 0.53
C VAL A 61 7.05 -4.72 0.51
N VAL A 62 8.25 -5.23 0.23
CA VAL A 62 8.57 -6.65 0.34
C VAL A 62 9.87 -6.85 1.10
N ILE A 63 10.04 -8.03 1.72
CA ILE A 63 11.19 -8.35 2.56
C ILE A 63 11.84 -9.62 2.03
N ASP A 64 13.16 -9.60 1.78
CA ASP A 64 13.94 -10.77 1.38
C ASP A 64 14.27 -11.67 2.57
N LYS A 65 14.83 -12.85 2.30
CA LYS A 65 15.26 -13.81 3.34
C LYS A 65 16.33 -13.27 4.30
N ALA A 66 17.11 -12.30 3.87
CA ALA A 66 18.11 -11.64 4.69
C ALA A 66 17.52 -10.56 5.60
N GLY A 67 16.22 -10.25 5.43
CA GLY A 67 15.50 -9.22 6.17
C GLY A 67 15.64 -7.82 5.56
N ASN A 68 16.20 -7.69 4.35
CA ASN A 68 16.26 -6.41 3.67
C ASN A 68 14.87 -6.02 3.14
N ILE A 69 14.55 -4.73 3.26
CA ILE A 69 13.25 -4.18 2.91
C ILE A 69 13.34 -3.45 1.58
N TYR A 70 12.60 -3.94 0.59
CA TYR A 70 12.46 -3.31 -0.71
C TYR A 70 11.17 -2.50 -0.73
N THR A 71 11.25 -1.26 -1.18
CA THR A 71 10.07 -0.42 -1.35
C THR A 71 10.14 0.39 -2.62
N SER A 72 9.01 0.57 -3.28
CA SER A 72 8.93 1.44 -4.44
C SER A 72 9.10 2.91 -4.00
N ALA A 73 9.79 3.67 -4.81
CA ALA A 73 10.03 5.08 -4.62
C ALA A 73 9.78 5.83 -5.94
N ASN A 74 9.78 7.15 -5.92
CA ASN A 74 9.48 7.97 -7.10
C ASN A 74 10.32 7.61 -8.35
N LYS A 75 11.59 7.22 -8.14
CA LYS A 75 12.53 6.94 -9.25
C LYS A 75 12.88 5.46 -9.43
N GLY A 76 12.23 4.57 -8.70
CA GLY A 76 12.56 3.15 -8.76
C GLY A 76 12.30 2.42 -7.44
N VAL A 77 13.12 1.43 -7.13
CA VAL A 77 13.06 0.64 -5.90
C VAL A 77 14.26 0.96 -5.02
N VAL A 78 14.02 1.24 -3.75
CA VAL A 78 15.05 1.45 -2.73
C VAL A 78 15.07 0.25 -1.79
N VAL A 79 16.27 -0.22 -1.45
CA VAL A 79 16.49 -1.35 -0.56
C VAL A 79 17.12 -0.87 0.72
N PHE A 80 16.48 -1.19 1.84
CA PHE A 80 16.97 -0.89 3.16
C PHE A 80 17.45 -2.17 3.85
N SER A 81 18.49 -2.05 4.66
CA SER A 81 18.81 -3.07 5.66
C SER A 81 17.76 -3.05 6.78
N PRO A 82 17.69 -4.10 7.63
CA PRO A 82 16.74 -4.15 8.76
C PRO A 82 16.83 -2.95 9.72
N ASP A 83 18.01 -2.33 9.84
CA ASP A 83 18.24 -1.14 10.66
C ASP A 83 17.92 0.19 9.94
N GLY A 84 17.29 0.14 8.77
CA GLY A 84 16.78 1.30 8.05
C GLY A 84 17.79 2.08 7.21
N LYS A 85 18.98 1.50 6.95
CA LYS A 85 19.97 2.13 6.06
C LYS A 85 19.74 1.73 4.62
N VAL A 86 19.81 2.68 3.70
CA VAL A 86 19.79 2.37 2.26
C VAL A 86 21.08 1.62 1.90
N ILE A 87 20.92 0.40 1.39
CA ILE A 87 22.02 -0.48 0.97
C ILE A 87 22.11 -0.66 -0.53
N GLN A 88 20.99 -0.49 -1.25
CA GLN A 88 20.92 -0.59 -2.70
C GLN A 88 19.75 0.22 -3.25
N SER A 89 19.78 0.51 -4.57
CA SER A 89 18.66 1.11 -5.28
C SER A 89 18.66 0.67 -6.74
N TYR A 90 17.48 0.32 -7.25
CA TYR A 90 17.23 0.06 -8.66
C TYR A 90 16.51 1.27 -9.23
N LEU A 91 17.22 2.11 -9.98
CA LEU A 91 16.72 3.39 -10.45
C LEU A 91 16.51 3.42 -11.96
N GLY A 92 15.69 4.35 -12.41
CA GLY A 92 15.43 4.60 -13.81
C GLY A 92 14.11 4.05 -14.31
N GLU A 93 13.86 4.23 -15.60
CA GLU A 93 12.58 3.95 -16.23
C GLU A 93 12.11 2.49 -16.03
N ASN A 94 13.04 1.54 -16.02
CA ASN A 94 12.71 0.12 -15.85
C ASN A 94 12.13 -0.22 -14.49
N TYR A 95 12.40 0.55 -13.44
CA TYR A 95 11.98 0.28 -12.05
C TYR A 95 11.05 1.36 -11.48
N SER A 96 10.74 2.39 -12.27
CA SER A 96 9.80 3.44 -11.87
C SER A 96 8.34 2.98 -11.98
N ASN A 97 7.45 3.68 -11.28
CA ASN A 97 5.99 3.45 -11.31
C ASN A 97 5.56 2.05 -10.86
N ILE A 98 6.36 1.37 -10.03
CA ILE A 98 5.93 0.12 -9.41
C ILE A 98 4.93 0.49 -8.32
N HIS A 99 3.69 0.07 -8.53
CA HIS A 99 2.55 0.37 -7.66
C HIS A 99 2.36 -0.71 -6.59
N ASP A 100 2.68 -1.96 -6.92
CA ASP A 100 2.63 -3.10 -6.02
C ASP A 100 3.78 -4.06 -6.30
N MET A 101 4.23 -4.78 -5.27
CA MET A 101 5.29 -5.77 -5.37
C MET A 101 4.96 -7.00 -4.55
N GLU A 102 5.42 -8.14 -5.03
CA GLU A 102 5.50 -9.39 -4.27
C GLU A 102 6.88 -10.02 -4.47
N ILE A 103 7.47 -10.61 -3.41
CA ILE A 103 8.73 -11.34 -3.50
C ILE A 103 8.47 -12.83 -3.39
N ARG A 104 9.12 -13.61 -4.26
CA ARG A 104 9.05 -15.08 -4.27
C ARG A 104 10.41 -15.69 -4.45
N GLU A 105 10.61 -16.79 -3.76
CA GLU A 105 11.75 -17.66 -3.98
C GLU A 105 11.43 -18.71 -5.03
N GLU A 106 12.31 -18.83 -6.01
CA GLU A 106 12.22 -19.84 -7.07
C GLU A 106 13.59 -20.54 -7.19
N GLY A 107 13.67 -21.76 -6.68
CA GLY A 107 14.94 -22.40 -6.43
C GLY A 107 15.73 -21.64 -5.35
N ASP A 108 16.97 -21.26 -5.66
CA ASP A 108 17.84 -20.51 -4.75
C ASP A 108 17.83 -18.99 -5.04
N VAL A 109 16.89 -18.50 -5.85
CA VAL A 109 16.84 -17.10 -6.30
C VAL A 109 15.56 -16.45 -5.84
N GLU A 110 15.66 -15.25 -5.27
CA GLU A 110 14.52 -14.41 -4.95
C GLU A 110 14.21 -13.47 -6.10
N PHE A 111 12.94 -13.45 -6.51
CA PHE A 111 12.41 -12.57 -7.54
C PHE A 111 11.35 -11.64 -6.98
N ILE A 112 11.37 -10.41 -7.44
CA ILE A 112 10.30 -9.45 -7.20
C ILE A 112 9.42 -9.37 -8.43
N TYR A 113 8.13 -9.55 -8.20
CA TYR A 113 7.07 -9.28 -9.16
C TYR A 113 6.51 -7.91 -8.88
N GLY A 114 6.27 -7.09 -9.89
CA GLY A 114 5.79 -5.73 -9.75
C GLY A 114 4.67 -5.39 -10.71
N ALA A 115 3.63 -4.69 -10.21
CA ALA A 115 2.61 -4.07 -11.04
C ALA A 115 3.01 -2.63 -11.35
N ARG A 116 3.09 -2.25 -12.62
CA ARG A 116 3.52 -0.92 -13.08
C ARG A 116 2.36 -0.21 -13.78
N ASN A 117 1.66 0.62 -13.04
CA ASN A 117 0.42 1.24 -13.51
C ASN A 117 0.61 2.21 -14.68
N ALA A 118 1.60 3.11 -14.62
CA ALA A 118 1.86 4.09 -15.67
C ALA A 118 2.54 3.47 -16.90
N ASN A 119 3.20 2.32 -16.75
CA ASN A 119 3.85 1.59 -17.84
C ASN A 119 2.96 0.53 -18.47
N ALA A 120 1.76 0.32 -17.91
CA ALA A 120 0.76 -0.63 -18.42
C ALA A 120 1.30 -2.07 -18.54
N GLU A 121 2.03 -2.53 -17.52
CA GLU A 121 2.62 -3.87 -17.51
C GLU A 121 2.80 -4.42 -16.09
N GLY A 122 2.87 -5.74 -15.95
CA GLY A 122 3.54 -6.41 -14.85
C GLY A 122 5.00 -6.69 -15.22
N LEU A 123 5.86 -6.90 -14.22
CA LEU A 123 7.25 -7.31 -14.46
C LEU A 123 7.72 -8.28 -13.38
N LYS A 124 8.79 -9.02 -13.70
CA LYS A 124 9.54 -9.85 -12.77
C LYS A 124 11.02 -9.53 -12.91
N PHE A 125 11.70 -9.30 -11.78
CA PHE A 125 13.15 -9.08 -11.77
C PHE A 125 13.81 -9.80 -10.60
N ASN A 126 15.08 -10.13 -10.79
CA ASN A 126 15.90 -10.70 -9.71
C ASN A 126 16.11 -9.68 -8.59
N ALA A 127 15.75 -10.03 -7.36
CA ALA A 127 15.79 -9.13 -6.22
C ALA A 127 17.21 -8.60 -5.92
N HIS A 128 18.25 -9.38 -6.20
CA HIS A 128 19.63 -9.03 -5.84
C HIS A 128 20.41 -8.38 -7.00
N SER A 129 20.19 -8.83 -8.25
CA SER A 129 20.90 -8.27 -9.41
C SER A 129 20.13 -7.14 -10.09
N GLY A 130 18.80 -7.09 -9.90
CA GLY A 130 17.92 -6.19 -10.62
C GLY A 130 17.61 -6.65 -12.06
N GLU A 131 18.12 -7.76 -12.54
CA GLU A 131 17.88 -8.24 -13.90
C GLU A 131 16.38 -8.51 -14.13
N ILE A 132 15.79 -7.83 -15.11
CA ILE A 132 14.39 -8.06 -15.51
C ILE A 132 14.33 -9.30 -16.38
N VAL A 133 13.58 -10.30 -15.93
CA VAL A 133 13.48 -11.60 -16.58
C VAL A 133 12.13 -11.85 -17.26
N LEU A 134 11.09 -11.07 -16.91
CA LEU A 134 9.77 -11.19 -17.51
C LEU A 134 9.05 -9.84 -17.52
N LYS A 135 8.26 -9.61 -18.57
CA LYS A 135 7.28 -8.52 -18.67
C LYS A 135 5.92 -9.09 -19.05
N LEU A 136 4.88 -8.54 -18.45
CA LEU A 136 3.49 -8.93 -18.64
C LEU A 136 2.71 -7.72 -19.18
N PRO A 137 2.73 -7.46 -20.49
CA PRO A 137 1.90 -6.42 -21.10
C PRO A 137 0.42 -6.83 -21.07
N PHE A 138 -0.47 -5.93 -21.48
CA PHE A 138 -1.85 -6.30 -21.72
C PHE A 138 -1.95 -7.51 -22.67
N PRO A 139 -2.70 -8.57 -22.31
CA PRO A 139 -2.82 -9.75 -23.15
C PRO A 139 -3.89 -9.55 -24.23
N ASP A 140 -3.48 -9.28 -25.46
CA ASP A 140 -4.40 -9.14 -26.60
C ASP A 140 -5.24 -10.41 -26.83
N GLU A 141 -4.73 -11.57 -26.43
CA GLU A 141 -5.41 -12.88 -26.50
C GLU A 141 -6.65 -12.93 -25.59
N SER A 142 -6.79 -12.03 -24.63
CA SER A 142 -7.99 -11.93 -23.76
C SER A 142 -9.25 -11.62 -24.57
N GLY A 143 -9.11 -11.04 -25.75
CA GLY A 143 -10.22 -10.57 -26.57
C GLY A 143 -10.91 -9.31 -26.05
N LEU A 144 -10.49 -8.79 -24.89
CA LEU A 144 -10.96 -7.53 -24.34
C LEU A 144 -10.43 -6.36 -25.18
N LYS A 145 -11.29 -5.35 -25.35
CA LYS A 145 -10.90 -4.09 -25.99
C LYS A 145 -10.88 -3.00 -24.93
N LEU A 146 -9.72 -2.79 -24.34
CA LEU A 146 -9.53 -1.80 -23.29
C LEU A 146 -8.95 -0.51 -23.87
N GLU A 147 -9.51 0.63 -23.46
CA GLU A 147 -8.93 1.95 -23.77
C GLU A 147 -7.65 2.21 -22.99
N LYS A 148 -7.51 1.56 -21.82
CA LYS A 148 -6.39 1.72 -20.91
C LYS A 148 -6.13 0.42 -20.17
N PHE A 149 -4.86 0.12 -19.92
CA PHE A 149 -4.38 -0.90 -19.00
C PHE A 149 -3.52 -0.24 -17.92
N SER A 150 -3.89 -0.40 -16.65
CA SER A 150 -3.25 0.31 -15.54
C SER A 150 -3.21 -0.58 -14.30
N PRO A 151 -2.29 -1.56 -14.28
CA PRO A 151 -2.19 -2.55 -13.20
C PRO A 151 -1.94 -1.92 -11.84
N THR A 152 -2.63 -2.42 -10.82
CA THR A 152 -2.53 -1.93 -9.44
C THR A 152 -1.95 -2.94 -8.48
N ALA A 153 -2.12 -4.24 -8.72
CA ALA A 153 -1.62 -5.28 -7.83
C ALA A 153 -1.16 -6.52 -8.59
N ILE A 154 -0.23 -7.25 -8.00
CA ILE A 154 0.31 -8.49 -8.54
C ILE A 154 0.51 -9.51 -7.41
N THR A 155 0.17 -10.77 -7.64
CA THR A 155 0.46 -11.87 -6.71
C THR A 155 0.73 -13.16 -7.46
N VAL A 156 1.41 -14.10 -6.81
CA VAL A 156 1.87 -15.35 -7.43
C VAL A 156 1.37 -16.54 -6.63
N ALA A 157 0.68 -17.45 -7.31
CA ALA A 157 0.21 -18.69 -6.72
C ALA A 157 1.34 -19.71 -6.48
N PRO A 158 1.14 -20.75 -5.64
CA PRO A 158 2.17 -21.74 -5.35
C PRO A 158 2.66 -22.54 -6.58
N ASN A 159 1.84 -22.68 -7.62
CA ASN A 159 2.21 -23.32 -8.88
C ASN A 159 2.98 -22.39 -9.84
N GLY A 160 3.17 -21.12 -9.45
CA GLY A 160 3.84 -20.10 -10.24
C GLY A 160 2.91 -19.30 -11.15
N ASP A 161 1.60 -19.55 -11.17
CA ASP A 161 0.65 -18.70 -11.89
C ASP A 161 0.65 -17.29 -11.31
N ILE A 162 0.62 -16.29 -12.19
CA ILE A 162 0.72 -14.88 -11.84
C ILE A 162 -0.64 -14.22 -12.03
N PHE A 163 -1.10 -13.49 -11.04
CA PHE A 163 -2.33 -12.70 -11.10
C PHE A 163 -1.98 -11.22 -11.12
N LEU A 164 -2.52 -10.48 -12.08
CA LEU A 164 -2.29 -9.05 -12.30
C LEU A 164 -3.63 -8.33 -12.35
N SER A 165 -3.88 -7.43 -11.38
CA SER A 165 -5.12 -6.68 -11.29
C SER A 165 -5.03 -5.36 -12.06
N ASP A 166 -5.97 -5.09 -12.96
CA ASP A 166 -6.10 -3.83 -13.69
C ASP A 166 -7.07 -2.87 -12.98
N GLY A 167 -6.80 -2.59 -11.71
CA GLY A 167 -7.73 -1.87 -10.82
C GLY A 167 -7.93 -0.40 -11.17
N TYR A 168 -7.00 0.25 -11.87
CA TYR A 168 -7.16 1.66 -12.29
C TYR A 168 -7.77 1.82 -13.69
N ALA A 169 -8.18 0.72 -14.32
CA ALA A 169 -8.84 0.79 -15.61
C ALA A 169 -10.06 -0.15 -15.67
N SER A 170 -9.89 -1.38 -16.11
CA SER A 170 -11.00 -2.29 -16.41
C SER A 170 -11.56 -3.01 -15.19
N ASN A 171 -10.79 -3.09 -14.11
CA ASN A 171 -11.10 -3.92 -12.94
C ASN A 171 -11.19 -5.43 -13.23
N HIS A 172 -10.54 -5.88 -14.31
CA HIS A 172 -10.30 -7.31 -14.52
C HIS A 172 -9.02 -7.72 -13.79
N ILE A 173 -9.00 -8.98 -13.38
CA ILE A 173 -7.80 -9.65 -12.87
C ILE A 173 -7.38 -10.66 -13.92
N PHE A 174 -6.16 -10.50 -14.44
CA PHE A 174 -5.59 -11.35 -15.47
C PHE A 174 -4.72 -12.41 -14.83
N LYS A 175 -4.89 -13.66 -15.28
CA LYS A 175 -4.07 -14.79 -14.87
C LYS A 175 -3.14 -15.18 -15.99
N PHE A 176 -1.87 -15.34 -15.65
CA PHE A 176 -0.82 -15.83 -16.55
C PHE A 176 -0.16 -17.05 -15.93
N ASP A 177 0.42 -17.91 -16.74
CA ASP A 177 1.32 -18.94 -16.22
C ASP A 177 2.68 -18.35 -15.82
N LYS A 178 3.54 -19.15 -15.22
CA LYS A 178 4.90 -18.75 -14.78
C LYS A 178 5.80 -18.25 -15.91
N SER A 179 5.49 -18.53 -17.17
CA SER A 179 6.22 -18.06 -18.35
C SER A 179 5.69 -16.72 -18.88
N GLY A 180 4.58 -16.23 -18.33
CA GLY A 180 3.89 -15.02 -18.77
C GLY A 180 2.85 -15.25 -19.87
N LYS A 181 2.51 -16.50 -20.18
CA LYS A 181 1.45 -16.81 -21.14
C LYS A 181 0.09 -16.55 -20.45
N TYR A 182 -0.76 -15.78 -21.12
CA TYR A 182 -2.13 -15.54 -20.69
C TYR A 182 -2.92 -16.84 -20.59
N LEU A 183 -3.68 -16.97 -19.51
CA LEU A 183 -4.55 -18.13 -19.25
C LEU A 183 -6.03 -17.73 -19.25
N MET A 184 -6.40 -16.72 -18.47
CA MET A 184 -7.78 -16.26 -18.32
C MET A 184 -7.85 -14.89 -17.63
N HIS A 185 -9.03 -14.32 -17.56
CA HIS A 185 -9.34 -13.19 -16.70
C HIS A 185 -10.70 -13.36 -16.03
N PHE A 186 -10.94 -12.63 -14.95
CA PHE A 186 -12.20 -12.57 -14.23
C PHE A 186 -12.42 -11.18 -13.62
N GLY A 187 -13.60 -10.96 -13.04
CA GLY A 187 -14.00 -9.67 -12.52
C GLY A 187 -14.44 -8.70 -13.63
N SER A 188 -14.89 -7.56 -13.24
CA SER A 188 -15.25 -6.43 -14.12
C SER A 188 -15.54 -5.21 -13.27
N LYS A 189 -15.65 -4.04 -13.91
CA LYS A 189 -15.99 -2.80 -13.23
C LYS A 189 -17.45 -2.78 -12.81
N GLY A 190 -17.72 -2.45 -11.54
CA GLY A 190 -19.06 -2.30 -11.00
C GLY A 190 -19.11 -2.40 -9.48
N ASN A 191 -20.33 -2.48 -8.93
CA ASN A 191 -20.58 -2.63 -7.49
C ASN A 191 -21.35 -3.90 -7.11
N ASP A 192 -21.59 -4.79 -8.06
CA ASP A 192 -22.21 -6.07 -7.78
C ASP A 192 -21.24 -6.99 -7.02
N LEU A 193 -21.73 -8.13 -6.52
CA LEU A 193 -20.96 -9.01 -5.64
C LEU A 193 -19.63 -9.49 -6.26
N GLN A 194 -19.62 -9.76 -7.57
CA GLN A 194 -18.44 -10.25 -8.31
C GLN A 194 -17.78 -9.18 -9.18
N GLN A 195 -18.15 -7.92 -8.99
CA GLN A 195 -17.56 -6.77 -9.65
C GLN A 195 -16.67 -5.99 -8.69
N PHE A 196 -15.82 -5.15 -9.23
CA PHE A 196 -14.93 -4.30 -8.45
C PHE A 196 -15.09 -2.83 -8.82
N ASN A 197 -15.08 -1.99 -7.81
CA ASN A 197 -14.89 -0.55 -7.98
C ASN A 197 -13.50 -0.17 -7.47
N THR A 198 -12.49 -0.45 -8.27
CA THR A 198 -11.06 -0.42 -8.01
C THR A 198 -10.58 -1.65 -7.24
N ALA A 199 -10.31 -2.73 -7.95
CA ALA A 199 -9.56 -3.89 -7.46
C ALA A 199 -8.10 -3.47 -7.21
N HIS A 200 -7.85 -2.77 -6.08
CA HIS A 200 -6.63 -1.99 -5.85
C HIS A 200 -5.46 -2.84 -5.40
N GLY A 201 -5.63 -3.61 -4.34
CA GLY A 201 -4.63 -4.51 -3.79
C GLY A 201 -5.07 -5.96 -3.91
N MET A 202 -4.13 -6.86 -4.00
CA MET A 202 -4.37 -8.29 -4.07
C MET A 202 -3.19 -9.05 -3.47
N THR A 203 -3.47 -10.06 -2.66
CA THR A 203 -2.45 -10.95 -2.10
C THR A 203 -2.96 -12.37 -2.04
N LEU A 204 -2.03 -13.32 -1.93
CA LEU A 204 -2.36 -14.72 -1.68
C LEU A 204 -2.63 -14.93 -0.19
N ASP A 205 -3.87 -15.28 0.16
CA ASP A 205 -4.25 -15.60 1.54
C ASP A 205 -3.91 -17.06 1.87
N THR A 206 -2.76 -17.23 2.47
CA THR A 206 -2.22 -18.53 2.87
C THR A 206 -2.76 -19.03 4.21
N ARG A 207 -3.69 -18.32 4.83
CA ARG A 207 -4.40 -18.79 6.03
C ARG A 207 -5.39 -19.94 5.71
N TYR A 208 -5.68 -20.12 4.44
CA TYR A 208 -6.59 -21.16 3.91
C TYR A 208 -5.83 -22.22 3.12
N GLU A 209 -6.39 -23.44 3.09
CA GLU A 209 -5.92 -24.54 2.26
C GLU A 209 -7.10 -25.11 1.45
N PRO A 210 -7.12 -25.00 0.13
CA PRO A 210 -6.14 -24.30 -0.71
C PRO A 210 -6.14 -22.79 -0.46
N PRO A 211 -5.02 -22.10 -0.78
CA PRO A 211 -4.93 -20.65 -0.61
C PRO A 211 -5.88 -19.90 -1.56
N ARG A 212 -6.24 -18.69 -1.19
CA ARG A 212 -7.19 -17.84 -1.90
C ARG A 212 -6.57 -16.52 -2.30
N LEU A 213 -7.11 -15.89 -3.33
CA LEU A 213 -6.82 -14.48 -3.60
C LEU A 213 -7.65 -13.61 -2.65
N LEU A 214 -6.99 -12.75 -1.87
CA LEU A 214 -7.62 -11.71 -1.06
C LEU A 214 -7.50 -10.40 -1.80
N ILE A 215 -8.63 -9.83 -2.21
CA ILE A 215 -8.71 -8.67 -3.09
C ILE A 215 -9.35 -7.49 -2.37
N CYS A 216 -8.67 -6.33 -2.42
CA CYS A 216 -9.15 -5.08 -1.87
C CYS A 216 -10.00 -4.34 -2.91
N ASP A 217 -11.31 -4.36 -2.77
CA ASP A 217 -12.24 -3.54 -3.57
C ASP A 217 -12.39 -2.17 -2.93
N ARG A 218 -11.43 -1.29 -3.26
CA ARG A 218 -11.15 -0.04 -2.55
C ARG A 218 -12.32 0.94 -2.54
N ASN A 219 -12.92 1.16 -3.70
CA ASN A 219 -13.95 2.18 -3.90
C ASN A 219 -15.37 1.61 -3.97
N HIS A 220 -15.56 0.36 -3.52
CA HIS A 220 -16.89 -0.24 -3.45
C HIS A 220 -17.86 0.66 -2.66
N GLN A 221 -19.12 0.71 -3.12
CA GLN A 221 -20.14 1.52 -2.47
C GLN A 221 -21.07 0.63 -1.63
N PRO A 222 -21.46 1.07 -0.41
CA PRO A 222 -21.19 2.39 0.20
C PRO A 222 -19.83 2.51 0.88
N LYS A 223 -19.06 1.42 0.99
CA LYS A 223 -17.73 1.40 1.63
C LYS A 223 -16.88 0.29 1.05
N GLY A 224 -15.54 0.46 1.11
CA GLY A 224 -14.60 -0.55 0.68
C GLY A 224 -14.77 -1.90 1.38
N ARG A 225 -14.36 -2.95 0.70
CA ARG A 225 -14.50 -4.36 1.15
C ARG A 225 -13.31 -5.21 0.75
N LEU A 226 -13.21 -6.38 1.36
CA LEU A 226 -12.28 -7.44 0.97
C LEU A 226 -13.07 -8.64 0.45
N LEU A 227 -12.60 -9.24 -0.62
CA LEU A 227 -13.23 -10.39 -1.27
C LEU A 227 -12.23 -11.54 -1.39
N HIS A 228 -12.71 -12.77 -1.18
CA HIS A 228 -11.98 -13.98 -1.55
C HIS A 228 -12.42 -14.51 -2.91
N TYR A 229 -11.43 -14.86 -3.71
CA TYR A 229 -11.59 -15.65 -4.93
C TYR A 229 -10.67 -16.87 -4.85
N ASP A 230 -11.08 -17.99 -5.47
CA ASP A 230 -10.17 -19.10 -5.66
C ASP A 230 -9.15 -18.82 -6.77
N LEU A 231 -8.18 -19.72 -6.96
CA LEU A 231 -7.13 -19.55 -7.97
C LEU A 231 -7.63 -19.81 -9.41
N ASP A 232 -8.89 -20.25 -9.58
CA ASP A 232 -9.56 -20.39 -10.86
C ASP A 232 -10.47 -19.20 -11.19
N GLY A 233 -10.45 -18.15 -10.33
CA GLY A 233 -11.18 -16.92 -10.52
C GLY A 233 -12.66 -16.99 -10.13
N ASN A 234 -13.07 -18.00 -9.37
CA ASN A 234 -14.42 -18.09 -8.85
C ASN A 234 -14.53 -17.31 -7.54
N PHE A 235 -15.60 -16.54 -7.40
CA PHE A 235 -15.91 -15.85 -6.15
C PHE A 235 -16.19 -16.85 -5.03
N VAL A 236 -15.57 -16.64 -3.87
CA VAL A 236 -15.74 -17.50 -2.69
C VAL A 236 -16.63 -16.82 -1.65
N GLU A 237 -16.22 -15.63 -1.18
CA GLU A 237 -16.94 -14.90 -0.12
C GLU A 237 -16.55 -13.43 -0.05
N GLU A 238 -17.41 -12.65 0.59
CA GLU A 238 -17.09 -11.32 1.07
C GLU A 238 -16.51 -11.45 2.48
N VAL A 239 -15.24 -11.09 2.64
CA VAL A 239 -14.45 -11.32 3.87
C VAL A 239 -14.78 -10.29 4.93
N VAL A 240 -14.73 -9.03 4.56
CA VAL A 240 -14.99 -7.86 5.42
C VAL A 240 -15.59 -6.75 4.59
N THR A 241 -16.61 -6.12 5.15
CA THR A 241 -17.25 -4.90 4.60
C THR A 241 -17.09 -3.72 5.55
N GLY A 242 -17.40 -2.54 5.06
CA GLY A 242 -17.42 -1.36 5.93
C GLY A 242 -16.04 -0.77 6.21
N LEU A 243 -15.02 -1.22 5.51
CA LEU A 243 -13.72 -0.55 5.45
C LEU A 243 -13.87 0.83 4.78
N GLY A 244 -12.92 1.72 5.01
CA GLY A 244 -12.89 3.00 4.31
C GLY A 244 -12.48 2.82 2.85
N MET A 245 -11.18 2.87 2.61
CA MET A 245 -10.56 2.68 1.30
C MET A 245 -9.37 1.72 1.44
N PRO A 246 -9.61 0.39 1.55
CA PRO A 246 -8.53 -0.59 1.69
C PRO A 246 -7.64 -0.60 0.45
N THR A 247 -6.33 -0.47 0.64
CA THR A 247 -5.38 -0.34 -0.49
C THR A 247 -4.66 -1.61 -0.84
N SER A 248 -4.25 -2.36 0.17
CA SER A 248 -3.56 -3.64 0.01
C SER A 248 -3.87 -4.56 1.17
N ALA A 249 -3.32 -5.76 1.15
CA ALA A 249 -3.38 -6.68 2.26
C ALA A 249 -2.05 -7.45 2.33
N ALA A 250 -1.56 -7.71 3.55
CA ALA A 250 -0.41 -8.56 3.77
C ALA A 250 -0.74 -9.63 4.82
N VAL A 251 -0.46 -10.89 4.49
CA VAL A 251 -0.75 -12.05 5.33
C VAL A 251 0.51 -12.44 6.10
N GLN A 252 0.38 -12.58 7.42
CA GLN A 252 1.45 -13.02 8.30
C GLN A 252 0.90 -14.01 9.33
N GLY A 253 1.21 -15.29 9.18
CA GLY A 253 0.64 -16.37 10.02
C GLY A 253 -0.89 -16.37 9.95
N ASP A 254 -1.55 -16.23 11.09
CA ASP A 254 -3.02 -16.21 11.18
C ASP A 254 -3.62 -14.81 11.00
N TYR A 255 -2.82 -13.79 10.69
CA TYR A 255 -3.26 -12.39 10.63
C TYR A 255 -3.13 -11.80 9.24
N VAL A 256 -3.99 -10.81 8.96
CA VAL A 256 -3.91 -9.94 7.78
C VAL A 256 -3.88 -8.50 8.22
N SER A 257 -2.92 -7.75 7.72
CA SER A 257 -2.88 -6.30 7.85
C SER A 257 -3.43 -5.65 6.58
N VAL A 258 -4.30 -4.66 6.75
CA VAL A 258 -4.99 -3.96 5.67
C VAL A 258 -4.82 -2.45 5.86
N PRO A 259 -3.93 -1.79 5.11
CA PRO A 259 -3.87 -0.33 5.08
C PRO A 259 -5.16 0.24 4.50
N ASP A 260 -5.68 1.28 5.16
CA ASP A 260 -6.90 1.99 4.77
C ASP A 260 -6.58 3.48 4.63
N LEU A 261 -6.82 4.04 3.46
CA LEU A 261 -6.53 5.45 3.13
C LEU A 261 -7.27 6.47 3.99
N HIS A 262 -8.17 6.02 4.87
CA HIS A 262 -8.71 6.88 5.91
C HIS A 262 -7.75 7.05 7.11
N GLY A 263 -6.46 6.75 6.90
CA GLY A 263 -5.40 6.99 7.87
C GLY A 263 -5.33 5.95 8.97
N ARG A 264 -5.51 4.68 8.65
CA ARG A 264 -5.43 3.59 9.61
C ARG A 264 -4.90 2.30 8.99
N LEU A 265 -4.38 1.43 9.84
CA LEU A 265 -4.07 0.05 9.52
C LEU A 265 -5.02 -0.85 10.31
N VAL A 266 -5.75 -1.71 9.62
CA VAL A 266 -6.67 -2.69 10.23
C VAL A 266 -5.99 -4.04 10.26
N ILE A 267 -6.09 -4.78 11.38
CA ILE A 267 -5.57 -6.15 11.50
C ILE A 267 -6.75 -7.09 11.73
N LEU A 268 -6.84 -8.11 10.87
CA LEU A 268 -7.81 -9.20 10.94
C LEU A 268 -7.12 -10.47 11.45
N ASP A 269 -7.83 -11.27 12.23
CA ASP A 269 -7.42 -12.62 12.62
C ASP A 269 -7.86 -13.66 11.58
N LYS A 270 -7.61 -14.95 11.86
CA LYS A 270 -7.98 -16.08 10.99
C LYS A 270 -9.50 -16.23 10.78
N SER A 271 -10.31 -15.69 11.68
CA SER A 271 -11.77 -15.66 11.56
C SER A 271 -12.29 -14.43 10.80
N ASN A 272 -11.39 -13.63 10.25
CA ASN A 272 -11.66 -12.35 9.59
C ASN A 272 -12.28 -11.29 10.53
N THR A 273 -12.09 -11.46 11.83
CA THR A 273 -12.48 -10.46 12.84
C THR A 273 -11.42 -9.38 12.97
N ILE A 274 -11.85 -8.12 13.04
CA ILE A 274 -10.92 -7.00 13.29
C ILE A 274 -10.45 -7.09 14.75
N VAL A 275 -9.17 -7.35 14.96
CA VAL A 275 -8.55 -7.50 16.29
C VAL A 275 -7.70 -6.32 16.71
N SER A 276 -7.30 -5.46 15.76
CA SER A 276 -6.60 -4.22 16.06
C SER A 276 -6.81 -3.17 14.96
N VAL A 277 -6.75 -1.90 15.37
CA VAL A 277 -6.73 -0.75 14.48
C VAL A 277 -5.64 0.20 14.95
N LEU A 278 -4.70 0.50 14.07
CA LEU A 278 -3.59 1.42 14.31
C LEU A 278 -3.85 2.75 13.59
N GLY A 279 -3.42 3.85 14.18
CA GLY A 279 -3.44 5.18 13.53
C GLY A 279 -4.81 5.82 13.38
N HIS A 280 -5.88 5.22 13.89
CA HIS A 280 -7.22 5.78 13.78
C HIS A 280 -7.35 7.07 14.59
N ASN A 281 -7.79 8.15 13.94
CA ASN A 281 -8.20 9.38 14.63
C ASN A 281 -9.72 9.46 14.69
N SER A 282 -10.27 9.63 15.90
CA SER A 282 -11.72 9.75 16.12
C SER A 282 -12.30 11.03 15.52
N ASP A 283 -11.49 12.10 15.41
CA ASP A 283 -11.87 13.35 14.74
C ASP A 283 -11.70 13.20 13.21
N PRO A 284 -12.81 13.19 12.42
CA PRO A 284 -12.73 13.05 10.99
C PRO A 284 -11.93 14.15 10.27
N SER A 285 -11.88 15.37 10.86
CA SER A 285 -11.14 16.49 10.29
C SER A 285 -9.62 16.30 10.36
N LYS A 286 -9.17 15.37 11.21
CA LYS A 286 -7.77 15.03 11.42
C LYS A 286 -7.37 13.71 10.74
N ARG A 287 -8.26 13.11 9.97
CA ARG A 287 -7.90 11.95 9.15
C ARG A 287 -7.21 12.40 7.89
N VAL A 288 -6.28 11.58 7.41
CA VAL A 288 -5.59 11.86 6.15
C VAL A 288 -6.61 12.04 5.02
N ASN A 289 -6.39 13.08 4.26
CA ASN A 289 -7.03 13.31 2.99
C ASN A 289 -5.92 13.51 1.95
N PHE A 290 -5.93 12.75 0.86
CA PHE A 290 -4.97 12.89 -0.24
C PHE A 290 -4.79 14.30 -0.78
N ASN A 291 -5.81 15.13 -0.61
CA ASN A 291 -5.80 16.50 -1.09
C ASN A 291 -5.15 17.47 -0.10
N VAL A 292 -4.67 16.97 1.05
CA VAL A 292 -4.00 17.80 2.06
C VAL A 292 -2.49 17.67 1.88
N PRO A 293 -1.74 18.77 1.73
CA PRO A 293 -0.29 18.77 1.68
C PRO A 293 0.32 18.04 2.88
N GLN A 294 1.46 17.38 2.68
CA GLN A 294 2.10 16.54 3.69
C GLN A 294 2.46 17.30 4.98
N ASP A 295 2.78 18.58 4.88
CA ASP A 295 3.07 19.47 6.01
C ASP A 295 1.85 19.80 6.88
N GLN A 296 0.65 19.44 6.38
CA GLN A 296 -0.61 19.58 7.11
C GLN A 296 -1.11 18.25 7.69
N TRP A 297 -0.37 17.16 7.51
CA TRP A 297 -0.72 15.88 8.10
C TRP A 297 -0.56 15.93 9.61
N VAL A 298 -1.55 15.39 10.31
CA VAL A 298 -1.53 15.32 11.77
C VAL A 298 -0.73 14.09 12.19
N GLU A 299 0.09 14.27 13.22
CA GLU A 299 0.88 13.20 13.82
C GLU A 299 0.00 11.99 14.21
N GLY A 300 0.54 10.78 14.00
CA GLY A 300 -0.14 9.52 14.30
C GLY A 300 -1.15 9.07 13.26
N VAL A 301 -1.10 9.63 12.05
CA VAL A 301 -1.94 9.22 10.94
C VAL A 301 -1.09 8.46 9.91
N PHE A 302 -1.53 7.27 9.54
CA PHE A 302 -0.98 6.54 8.41
C PHE A 302 -1.58 7.05 7.10
N SER A 303 -0.73 7.30 6.11
CA SER A 303 -1.13 7.29 4.71
C SER A 303 -0.83 5.89 4.17
N GLY A 304 -1.83 5.17 3.78
CA GLY A 304 -1.68 3.85 3.17
C GLY A 304 -1.14 3.93 1.74
#